data_1e3745c37294cb416b901c79c15c50d9
#
_entry.id   1e3745c37294cb416b901c79c15c50d9
#
_cell.length_a   1.000
_cell.length_b   1.000
_cell.length_c   1.000
_cell.angle_alpha   90.00
_cell.angle_beta   90.00
_cell.angle_gamma   90.00
#
_symmetry.space_group_name_H-M   'P 1'
#
loop_
_entity.id
_entity.type
_entity.pdbx_description
1 polymer ?
#
loop_
_entity_poly.entity_id
_entity_poly.type
_entity_poly.pdbx_seq_one_letter_code
_entity_poly.pdbx_strand_id
1 'polypeptide(L)'
;FQFDPLYEFLARQQHAARMRDVLTLTPDPGVFAFLFEYGVCVLCGYDYEAERRLVDLLLRYAVQPLEPVVEEELTYRRSLDDGVRIRHDLIELDDASELVCQALAHALAQSTRLASFETAIEETINRTRFIPETLARTGAIALSRRSLARERGRVYLEKAHIVLQFNLLDTPEFLWEYPE
;
A
#
# COMPACT_ATOMS: atom_id res chain seq x y z
N PHE A 1 -3.25 -7.49 6.53
CA PHE A 1 -3.52 -8.93 6.43
C PHE A 1 -3.38 -9.63 7.77
N GLN A 2 -4.04 -10.78 7.93
CA GLN A 2 -3.71 -11.76 8.97
C GLN A 2 -2.43 -12.49 8.52
N PHE A 3 -1.26 -11.91 8.80
CA PHE A 3 0.00 -12.24 8.13
C PHE A 3 0.48 -13.67 8.43
N ASP A 4 0.43 -14.12 9.70
CA ASP A 4 0.87 -15.47 10.06
C ASP A 4 -0.02 -16.58 9.44
N PRO A 5 -1.38 -16.52 9.56
CA PRO A 5 -2.24 -17.48 8.89
C PRO A 5 -2.09 -17.49 7.36
N LEU A 6 -1.89 -16.31 6.75
CA LEU A 6 -1.66 -16.19 5.33
C LEU A 6 -0.35 -16.87 4.91
N TYR A 7 0.74 -16.61 5.65
CA TYR A 7 2.03 -17.24 5.39
C TYR A 7 1.96 -18.77 5.51
N GLU A 8 1.36 -19.29 6.59
CA GLU A 8 1.21 -20.74 6.77
C GLU A 8 0.44 -21.40 5.64
N PHE A 9 -0.59 -20.72 5.11
CA PHE A 9 -1.36 -21.21 3.99
C PHE A 9 -0.52 -21.22 2.70
N LEU A 10 0.14 -20.11 2.38
CA LEU A 10 0.91 -19.94 1.15
C LEU A 10 2.17 -20.83 1.13
N ALA A 11 2.85 -20.98 2.25
CA ALA A 11 4.04 -21.83 2.37
C ALA A 11 3.75 -23.33 2.09
N ARG A 12 2.49 -23.76 2.27
CA ARG A 12 2.08 -25.14 1.95
C ARG A 12 1.78 -25.36 0.47
N GLN A 13 1.46 -24.32 -0.26
CA GLN A 13 0.95 -24.44 -1.64
C GLN A 13 1.91 -23.89 -2.69
N GLN A 14 2.79 -22.97 -2.33
CA GLN A 14 3.66 -22.25 -3.26
C GLN A 14 5.05 -22.05 -2.66
N HIS A 15 6.00 -21.63 -3.48
CA HIS A 15 7.30 -21.15 -3.01
C HIS A 15 7.10 -19.76 -2.35
N ALA A 16 6.79 -19.79 -1.07
CA ALA A 16 6.62 -18.58 -0.27
C ALA A 16 7.82 -18.38 0.65
N ALA A 17 8.44 -17.22 0.56
CA ALA A 17 9.46 -16.77 1.48
C ALA A 17 8.90 -15.66 2.36
N ARG A 18 9.34 -15.59 3.62
CA ARG A 18 9.00 -14.49 4.52
C ARG A 18 10.27 -13.76 4.91
N MET A 19 10.28 -12.46 4.68
CA MET A 19 11.30 -11.56 5.16
C MET A 19 10.62 -10.47 5.99
N ARG A 20 10.61 -10.66 7.32
CA ARG A 20 10.00 -9.76 8.31
C ARG A 20 8.54 -9.40 7.99
N ASP A 21 8.29 -8.21 7.40
CA ASP A 21 7.02 -7.59 7.09
C ASP A 21 6.55 -7.83 5.63
N VAL A 22 7.33 -8.60 4.86
CA VAL A 22 7.02 -8.92 3.46
C VAL A 22 6.96 -10.43 3.26
N LEU A 23 5.91 -10.90 2.58
CA LEU A 23 5.85 -12.25 2.04
C LEU A 23 6.08 -12.17 0.53
N THR A 24 7.03 -12.94 0.04
CA THR A 24 7.32 -13.08 -1.39
C THR A 24 6.82 -14.42 -1.90
N LEU A 25 6.09 -14.40 -3.00
CA LEU A 25 5.66 -15.59 -3.75
C LEU A 25 6.35 -15.58 -5.10
N THR A 26 6.90 -16.72 -5.50
CA THR A 26 7.53 -16.93 -6.80
C THR A 26 6.90 -18.15 -7.45
N PRO A 27 5.67 -18.03 -8.00
CA PRO A 27 4.97 -19.18 -8.60
C PRO A 27 5.67 -19.71 -9.85
N ASP A 28 6.21 -18.81 -10.65
CA ASP A 28 6.90 -19.11 -11.92
C ASP A 28 8.11 -18.18 -12.10
N PRO A 29 9.10 -18.55 -12.93
CA PRO A 29 10.24 -17.68 -13.23
C PRO A 29 9.79 -16.33 -13.82
N GLY A 30 10.18 -15.23 -13.17
CA GLY A 30 9.83 -13.88 -13.58
C GLY A 30 8.44 -13.39 -13.14
N VAL A 31 7.73 -14.21 -12.33
CA VAL A 31 6.43 -13.86 -11.75
C VAL A 31 6.59 -13.76 -10.24
N PHE A 32 6.32 -12.59 -9.68
CA PHE A 32 6.51 -12.31 -8.26
C PHE A 32 5.28 -11.65 -7.66
N ALA A 33 4.92 -12.03 -6.42
CA ALA A 33 3.97 -11.28 -5.61
C ALA A 33 4.64 -10.90 -4.29
N PHE A 34 4.57 -9.63 -3.95
CA PHE A 34 5.09 -9.07 -2.71
C PHE A 34 3.91 -8.59 -1.86
N LEU A 35 3.71 -9.23 -0.71
CA LEU A 35 2.61 -8.97 0.19
C LEU A 35 3.15 -8.26 1.43
N PHE A 36 2.73 -7.03 1.63
CA PHE A 36 3.18 -6.20 2.74
C PHE A 36 2.23 -6.30 3.92
N GLU A 37 2.76 -6.38 5.15
CA GLU A 37 1.97 -6.53 6.37
C GLU A 37 0.91 -5.43 6.53
N TYR A 38 1.21 -4.22 6.08
CA TYR A 38 0.29 -3.09 6.11
C TYR A 38 -0.86 -3.14 5.07
N GLY A 39 -0.98 -4.24 4.34
CA GLY A 39 -2.17 -4.53 3.54
C GLY A 39 -2.06 -4.17 2.06
N VAL A 40 -0.87 -3.95 1.53
CA VAL A 40 -0.65 -3.77 0.09
C VAL A 40 -0.10 -5.06 -0.51
N CYS A 41 -0.51 -5.35 -1.75
CA CYS A 41 0.01 -6.43 -2.56
C CYS A 41 0.52 -5.85 -3.89
N VAL A 42 1.74 -6.18 -4.27
CA VAL A 42 2.32 -5.81 -5.57
C VAL A 42 2.58 -7.07 -6.38
N LEU A 43 2.06 -7.11 -7.59
CA LEU A 43 2.10 -8.25 -8.51
C LEU A 43 2.95 -7.89 -9.72
N CYS A 44 3.97 -8.67 -10.00
CA CYS A 44 4.87 -8.50 -11.14
C CYS A 44 4.74 -9.71 -12.07
N GLY A 45 4.46 -9.46 -13.35
CA GLY A 45 4.40 -10.52 -14.37
C GLY A 45 3.18 -11.44 -14.31
N TYR A 46 2.19 -11.14 -13.50
CA TYR A 46 0.93 -11.88 -13.44
C TYR A 46 0.08 -11.60 -14.68
N ASP A 47 -0.63 -12.62 -15.16
CA ASP A 47 -1.76 -12.41 -16.05
C ASP A 47 -3.02 -12.02 -15.26
N TYR A 48 -3.98 -11.44 -15.95
CA TYR A 48 -5.22 -10.94 -15.34
C TYR A 48 -5.98 -12.00 -14.53
N GLU A 49 -6.03 -13.25 -15.00
CA GLU A 49 -6.77 -14.30 -14.30
C GLU A 49 -6.04 -14.79 -13.04
N ALA A 50 -4.72 -14.89 -13.10
CA ALA A 50 -3.90 -15.27 -11.95
C ALA A 50 -3.90 -14.17 -10.89
N GLU A 51 -3.80 -12.90 -11.31
CA GLU A 51 -3.94 -11.73 -10.46
C GLU A 51 -5.27 -11.76 -9.69
N ARG A 52 -6.38 -11.90 -10.41
CA ARG A 52 -7.71 -11.92 -9.81
C ARG A 52 -7.88 -13.07 -8.81
N ARG A 53 -7.41 -14.26 -9.14
CA ARG A 53 -7.44 -15.42 -8.22
C ARG A 53 -6.65 -15.15 -6.94
N LEU A 54 -5.49 -14.52 -7.07
CA LEU A 54 -4.66 -14.20 -5.91
C LEU A 54 -5.31 -13.11 -5.06
N VAL A 55 -5.83 -12.05 -5.66
CA VAL A 55 -6.56 -10.98 -4.95
C VAL A 55 -7.77 -11.54 -4.20
N ASP A 56 -8.59 -12.38 -4.84
CA ASP A 56 -9.73 -13.04 -4.19
C ASP A 56 -9.31 -13.92 -3.00
N LEU A 57 -8.16 -14.56 -3.08
CA LEU A 57 -7.58 -15.31 -1.97
C LEU A 57 -7.14 -14.37 -0.84
N LEU A 58 -6.42 -13.30 -1.16
CA LEU A 58 -5.88 -12.34 -0.19
C LEU A 58 -6.99 -11.61 0.58
N LEU A 59 -8.12 -11.32 -0.06
CA LEU A 59 -9.28 -10.70 0.58
C LEU A 59 -9.83 -11.54 1.74
N ARG A 60 -9.65 -12.86 1.73
CA ARG A 60 -10.07 -13.74 2.85
C ARG A 60 -9.21 -13.56 4.10
N TYR A 61 -7.99 -13.05 3.92
CA TYR A 61 -7.03 -12.77 5.00
C TYR A 61 -6.89 -11.27 5.29
N ALA A 62 -7.63 -10.43 4.56
CA ALA A 62 -7.60 -8.98 4.77
C ALA A 62 -8.26 -8.61 6.10
N VAL A 63 -7.66 -7.66 6.81
CA VAL A 63 -8.23 -7.06 8.02
C VAL A 63 -8.72 -5.67 7.64
N GLN A 64 -10.02 -5.45 7.66
CA GLN A 64 -10.66 -4.18 7.26
C GLN A 64 -10.21 -3.74 5.85
N PRO A 65 -10.55 -4.52 4.80
CA PRO A 65 -10.21 -4.16 3.43
C PRO A 65 -10.80 -2.80 3.06
N LEU A 66 -10.08 -2.05 2.23
CA LEU A 66 -10.61 -0.81 1.66
C LEU A 66 -11.69 -1.15 0.62
N GLU A 67 -12.78 -0.40 0.62
CA GLU A 67 -13.86 -0.50 -0.35
C GLU A 67 -14.15 0.89 -0.93
N PRO A 68 -13.85 1.14 -2.22
CA PRO A 68 -13.23 0.21 -3.17
C PRO A 68 -11.74 -0.09 -2.89
N VAL A 69 -11.24 -1.21 -3.40
CA VAL A 69 -9.81 -1.49 -3.41
C VAL A 69 -9.09 -0.41 -4.22
N VAL A 70 -7.98 0.10 -3.71
CA VAL A 70 -7.15 1.05 -4.45
C VAL A 70 -6.18 0.26 -5.30
N GLU A 71 -6.16 0.53 -6.60
CA GLU A 71 -5.31 -0.14 -7.57
C GLU A 71 -4.46 0.89 -8.30
N GLU A 72 -3.18 0.58 -8.43
CA GLU A 72 -2.23 1.33 -9.26
C GLU A 72 -1.56 0.35 -10.23
N GLU A 73 -1.48 0.72 -11.48
CA GLU A 73 -0.83 -0.08 -12.51
C GLU A 73 0.40 0.66 -13.06
N LEU A 74 1.48 -0.08 -13.23
CA LEU A 74 2.72 0.44 -13.77
C LEU A 74 3.31 -0.55 -14.77
N THR A 75 3.72 -0.04 -15.91
CA THR A 75 4.36 -0.85 -16.94
C THR A 75 5.87 -0.83 -16.76
N TYR A 76 6.51 -2.01 -16.74
CA TYR A 76 7.95 -2.11 -16.84
C TYR A 76 8.38 -2.95 -18.05
N ARG A 77 9.55 -2.66 -18.60
CA ARG A 77 10.17 -3.46 -19.65
C ARG A 77 11.66 -3.61 -19.44
N ARG A 78 12.19 -4.74 -19.89
CA ARG A 78 13.64 -4.93 -19.92
C ARG A 78 14.27 -4.09 -21.04
N SER A 79 15.31 -3.34 -20.69
CA SER A 79 16.14 -2.56 -21.60
C SER A 79 17.52 -3.20 -21.70
N LEU A 80 18.21 -2.98 -22.84
CA LEU A 80 19.62 -3.37 -23.00
C LEU A 80 20.58 -2.26 -22.53
N ASP A 81 20.03 -1.09 -22.21
CA ASP A 81 20.81 0.03 -21.68
C ASP A 81 21.02 -0.16 -20.17
N ASP A 82 22.20 0.14 -19.69
CA ASP A 82 22.52 0.03 -18.26
C ASP A 82 21.67 0.98 -17.41
N GLY A 83 21.19 0.47 -16.30
CA GLY A 83 20.49 1.20 -15.24
C GLY A 83 18.99 1.33 -15.42
N VAL A 84 18.37 1.99 -14.43
CA VAL A 84 16.92 2.20 -14.36
C VAL A 84 16.57 3.54 -14.98
N ARG A 85 15.60 3.56 -15.88
CA ARG A 85 15.03 4.78 -16.46
C ARG A 85 13.53 4.82 -16.24
N ILE A 86 13.06 5.93 -15.70
CA ILE A 86 11.62 6.15 -15.47
C ILE A 86 11.15 7.23 -16.43
N ARG A 87 10.16 6.91 -17.26
CA ARG A 87 9.53 7.83 -18.21
C ARG A 87 8.02 7.69 -18.11
N HIS A 88 7.35 8.68 -17.48
CA HIS A 88 5.92 8.62 -17.21
C HIS A 88 5.61 7.33 -16.44
N ASP A 89 4.70 6.49 -16.96
CA ASP A 89 4.26 5.24 -16.32
C ASP A 89 5.06 4.01 -16.80
N LEU A 90 6.19 4.22 -17.51
CA LEU A 90 7.07 3.17 -18.00
C LEU A 90 8.40 3.18 -17.25
N ILE A 91 8.75 2.05 -16.66
CA ILE A 91 10.07 1.79 -16.08
C ILE A 91 10.86 0.90 -17.04
N GLU A 92 12.04 1.35 -17.43
CA GLU A 92 13.01 0.56 -18.19
C GLU A 92 14.05 0.03 -17.21
N LEU A 93 14.22 -1.30 -17.18
CA LEU A 93 15.14 -2.00 -16.29
C LEU A 93 16.16 -2.78 -17.13
N ASP A 94 17.42 -2.75 -16.75
CA ASP A 94 18.46 -3.63 -17.30
C ASP A 94 18.34 -5.06 -16.76
N ASP A 95 17.89 -5.19 -15.52
CA ASP A 95 17.60 -6.46 -14.85
C ASP A 95 16.18 -6.45 -14.27
N ALA A 96 15.50 -7.59 -14.34
CA ALA A 96 14.20 -7.84 -13.74
C ALA A 96 14.28 -9.03 -12.76
N SER A 97 15.37 -9.11 -12.01
CA SER A 97 15.55 -10.07 -10.94
C SER A 97 14.56 -9.85 -9.81
N GLU A 98 14.37 -10.84 -8.95
CA GLU A 98 13.50 -10.76 -7.78
C GLU A 98 13.85 -9.55 -6.91
N LEU A 99 15.15 -9.27 -6.71
CA LEU A 99 15.61 -8.15 -5.89
C LEU A 99 15.20 -6.79 -6.47
N VAL A 100 15.36 -6.60 -7.78
CA VAL A 100 14.95 -5.37 -8.47
C VAL A 100 13.43 -5.20 -8.42
N CYS A 101 12.69 -6.29 -8.69
CA CYS A 101 11.23 -6.28 -8.58
C CYS A 101 10.77 -6.00 -7.15
N GLN A 102 11.47 -6.52 -6.13
CA GLN A 102 11.19 -6.24 -4.72
C GLN A 102 11.41 -4.77 -4.37
N ALA A 103 12.50 -4.16 -4.85
CA ALA A 103 12.77 -2.74 -4.63
C ALA A 103 11.66 -1.85 -5.24
N LEU A 104 11.25 -2.15 -6.47
CA LEU A 104 10.11 -1.47 -7.10
C LEU A 104 8.81 -1.70 -6.35
N ALA A 105 8.57 -2.93 -5.89
CA ALA A 105 7.38 -3.27 -5.14
C ALA A 105 7.29 -2.48 -3.83
N HIS A 106 8.40 -2.26 -3.12
CA HIS A 106 8.43 -1.40 -1.95
C HIS A 106 8.04 0.04 -2.29
N ALA A 107 8.60 0.61 -3.35
CA ALA A 107 8.29 1.98 -3.77
C ALA A 107 6.80 2.12 -4.17
N LEU A 108 6.27 1.18 -4.96
CA LEU A 108 4.86 1.16 -5.35
C LEU A 108 3.94 0.97 -4.15
N ALA A 109 4.27 0.05 -3.25
CA ALA A 109 3.47 -0.19 -2.07
C ALA A 109 3.41 1.03 -1.14
N GLN A 110 4.52 1.76 -1.00
CA GLN A 110 4.55 3.04 -0.27
C GLN A 110 3.70 4.10 -0.97
N SER A 111 3.80 4.23 -2.31
CA SER A 111 2.98 5.15 -3.11
C SER A 111 1.49 4.87 -2.94
N THR A 112 1.07 3.63 -3.18
CA THR A 112 -0.34 3.21 -3.05
C THR A 112 -0.88 3.46 -1.64
N ARG A 113 -0.07 3.19 -0.63
CA ARG A 113 -0.46 3.45 0.76
C ARG A 113 -0.60 4.94 1.05
N LEU A 114 0.32 5.75 0.54
CA LEU A 114 0.25 7.21 0.67
C LEU A 114 -1.00 7.75 0.00
N ALA A 115 -1.30 7.31 -1.23
CA ALA A 115 -2.52 7.70 -1.95
C ALA A 115 -3.79 7.35 -1.15
N SER A 116 -3.82 6.21 -0.47
CA SER A 116 -4.95 5.84 0.40
C SER A 116 -5.13 6.79 1.59
N PHE A 117 -4.04 7.32 2.15
CA PHE A 117 -4.10 8.33 3.22
C PHE A 117 -4.54 9.70 2.69
N GLU A 118 -4.07 10.11 1.52
CA GLU A 118 -4.50 11.34 0.88
C GLU A 118 -6.01 11.35 0.69
N THR A 119 -6.56 10.26 0.16
CA THR A 119 -8.02 10.10 0.00
C THR A 119 -8.75 10.20 1.35
N ALA A 120 -8.30 9.52 2.38
CA ALA A 120 -8.92 9.56 3.71
C ALA A 120 -8.86 10.96 4.34
N ILE A 121 -7.73 11.66 4.14
CA ILE A 121 -7.56 13.06 4.59
C ILE A 121 -8.52 13.98 3.85
N GLU A 122 -8.61 13.87 2.53
CA GLU A 122 -9.54 14.68 1.72
C GLU A 122 -10.99 14.47 2.13
N GLU A 123 -11.42 13.24 2.34
CA GLU A 123 -12.77 12.92 2.85
C GLU A 123 -13.01 13.57 4.22
N THR A 124 -12.02 13.51 5.11
CA THR A 124 -12.10 14.12 6.45
C THR A 124 -12.19 15.61 6.36
N ILE A 125 -11.39 16.26 5.50
CA ILE A 125 -11.44 17.71 5.25
C ILE A 125 -12.81 18.09 4.70
N ASN A 126 -13.30 17.41 3.68
CA ASN A 126 -14.60 17.69 3.06
C ASN A 126 -15.75 17.54 4.05
N ARG A 127 -15.73 16.50 4.89
CA ARG A 127 -16.73 16.26 5.93
C ARG A 127 -16.74 17.33 7.01
N THR A 128 -15.58 17.88 7.38
CA THR A 128 -15.43 18.83 8.50
C THR A 128 -15.37 20.29 8.06
N ARG A 129 -15.25 20.56 6.77
CA ARG A 129 -15.06 21.89 6.16
C ARG A 129 -16.11 22.92 6.57
N PHE A 130 -17.36 22.48 6.73
CA PHE A 130 -18.45 23.37 7.15
C PHE A 130 -18.23 23.98 8.55
N ILE A 131 -17.44 23.33 9.42
CA ILE A 131 -17.17 23.83 10.78
C ILE A 131 -16.36 25.13 10.74
N PRO A 132 -15.15 25.17 10.17
CA PRO A 132 -14.38 26.41 10.08
C PRO A 132 -15.04 27.48 9.20
N GLU A 133 -15.74 27.09 8.12
CA GLU A 133 -16.46 28.03 7.26
C GLU A 133 -17.61 28.71 7.99
N THR A 134 -18.39 27.97 8.78
CA THR A 134 -19.48 28.55 9.58
C THR A 134 -18.93 29.44 10.70
N LEU A 135 -17.87 28.98 11.36
CA LEU A 135 -17.23 29.77 12.43
C LEU A 135 -16.67 31.07 11.88
N ALA A 136 -16.00 31.05 10.73
CA ALA A 136 -15.45 32.26 10.11
C ALA A 136 -16.53 33.25 9.69
N ARG A 137 -17.69 32.77 9.23
CA ARG A 137 -18.80 33.61 8.76
C ARG A 137 -19.66 34.17 9.89
N THR A 138 -19.91 33.38 10.94
CA THR A 138 -20.92 33.71 11.95
C THR A 138 -20.35 33.91 13.36
N GLY A 139 -19.09 33.58 13.60
CA GLY A 139 -18.47 33.54 14.92
C GLY A 139 -19.01 32.44 15.86
N ALA A 140 -19.88 31.55 15.34
CA ALA A 140 -20.52 30.51 16.11
C ALA A 140 -20.57 29.17 15.32
N ILE A 141 -20.63 28.06 16.05
CA ILE A 141 -20.79 26.73 15.46
C ILE A 141 -22.16 26.19 15.84
N ALA A 142 -22.97 25.81 14.84
CA ALA A 142 -24.31 25.24 15.04
C ALA A 142 -24.28 23.73 15.40
N LEU A 143 -23.23 23.29 16.09
CA LEU A 143 -23.08 21.90 16.55
C LEU A 143 -23.20 21.82 18.07
N SER A 144 -23.83 20.75 18.56
CA SER A 144 -23.78 20.43 19.97
C SER A 144 -22.35 20.10 20.44
N ARG A 145 -22.05 20.34 21.71
CA ARG A 145 -20.76 19.96 22.31
C ARG A 145 -20.43 18.47 22.05
N ARG A 146 -21.45 17.59 22.11
CA ARG A 146 -21.29 16.17 21.88
C ARG A 146 -20.93 15.85 20.42
N SER A 147 -21.56 16.53 19.46
CA SER A 147 -21.24 16.36 18.03
C SER A 147 -19.85 16.86 17.72
N LEU A 148 -19.45 18.02 18.25
CA LEU A 148 -18.10 18.56 18.07
C LEU A 148 -17.03 17.64 18.68
N ALA A 149 -17.28 17.08 19.86
CA ALA A 149 -16.38 16.12 20.50
C ALA A 149 -16.22 14.83 19.67
N ARG A 150 -17.30 14.36 19.04
CA ARG A 150 -17.23 13.20 18.12
C ARG A 150 -16.38 13.47 16.89
N GLU A 151 -16.58 14.63 16.24
CA GLU A 151 -15.77 15.00 15.06
C GLU A 151 -14.30 15.16 15.42
N ARG A 152 -14.00 15.79 16.56
CA ARG A 152 -12.63 15.88 17.06
C ARG A 152 -12.01 14.51 17.31
N GLY A 153 -12.78 13.57 17.89
CA GLY A 153 -12.35 12.20 18.12
C GLY A 153 -12.03 11.46 16.81
N ARG A 154 -12.86 11.61 15.78
CA ARG A 154 -12.64 11.03 14.46
C ARG A 154 -11.36 11.57 13.82
N VAL A 155 -11.18 12.90 13.77
CA VAL A 155 -9.96 13.53 13.24
C VAL A 155 -8.71 13.05 13.99
N TYR A 156 -8.82 12.86 15.31
CA TYR A 156 -7.71 12.32 16.10
C TYR A 156 -7.38 10.89 15.74
N LEU A 157 -8.38 10.04 15.53
CA LEU A 157 -8.18 8.64 15.11
C LEU A 157 -7.56 8.55 13.72
N GLU A 158 -8.02 9.36 12.76
CA GLU A 158 -7.41 9.45 11.42
C GLU A 158 -5.93 9.85 11.52
N LYS A 159 -5.64 10.92 12.29
CA LYS A 159 -4.27 11.33 12.54
C LYS A 159 -3.43 10.22 13.18
N ALA A 160 -3.98 9.52 14.16
CA ALA A 160 -3.28 8.43 14.84
C ALA A 160 -2.97 7.28 13.88
N HIS A 161 -3.90 6.91 13.00
CA HIS A 161 -3.69 5.91 11.97
C HIS A 161 -2.51 6.27 11.05
N ILE A 162 -2.46 7.53 10.58
CA ILE A 162 -1.36 8.00 9.73
C ILE A 162 -0.03 7.93 10.48
N VAL A 163 0.02 8.45 11.71
CA VAL A 163 1.26 8.54 12.51
C VAL A 163 1.78 7.14 12.90
N LEU A 164 0.89 6.20 13.27
CA LEU A 164 1.31 4.84 13.67
C LEU A 164 1.84 4.02 12.49
N GLN A 165 1.55 4.42 11.27
CA GLN A 165 2.06 3.78 10.05
C GLN A 165 3.26 4.52 9.44
N PHE A 166 3.90 5.42 10.21
CA PHE A 166 5.03 6.24 9.77
C PHE A 166 6.27 5.42 9.36
N ASN A 167 6.38 4.16 9.78
CA ASN A 167 7.41 3.22 9.30
C ASN A 167 7.35 3.00 7.78
N LEU A 168 6.28 3.42 7.13
CA LEU A 168 6.13 3.39 5.67
C LEU A 168 7.14 4.26 4.93
N LEU A 169 7.67 5.30 5.56
CA LEU A 169 8.63 6.24 4.98
C LEU A 169 10.07 5.91 5.37
N ASP A 170 10.27 4.92 6.24
CA ASP A 170 11.61 4.46 6.58
C ASP A 170 12.22 3.69 5.40
N THR A 171 13.51 3.80 5.25
CA THR A 171 14.26 3.01 4.26
C THR A 171 13.99 1.52 4.50
N PRO A 172 13.51 0.78 3.50
CA PRO A 172 13.25 -0.64 3.65
C PRO A 172 14.49 -1.37 4.16
N GLU A 173 14.32 -2.18 5.22
CA GLU A 173 15.45 -2.84 5.88
C GLU A 173 16.22 -3.80 4.96
N PHE A 174 15.58 -4.34 3.91
CA PHE A 174 16.27 -5.18 2.94
C PHE A 174 17.39 -4.41 2.20
N LEU A 175 17.29 -3.08 2.04
CA LEU A 175 18.34 -2.26 1.46
C LEU A 175 19.58 -2.15 2.36
N TRP A 176 19.48 -2.48 3.65
CA TRP A 176 20.62 -2.50 4.56
C TRP A 176 21.50 -3.74 4.35
N GLU A 177 20.91 -4.81 3.83
CA GLU A 177 21.64 -6.05 3.50
C GLU A 177 22.36 -5.94 2.14
N TYR A 178 21.99 -4.95 1.32
CA TYR A 178 22.60 -4.66 0.01
C TYR A 178 23.03 -3.17 -0.06
N PRO A 179 24.02 -2.74 0.77
CA PRO A 179 24.62 -1.43 0.60
C PRO A 179 25.33 -1.39 -0.78
N GLU A 180 25.20 -0.26 -1.51
CA GLU A 180 25.84 -0.03 -2.80
C GLU A 180 27.31 -0.38 -2.82
#